data_315974d9049a76c788a223475473cb60
#
_entry.id   315974d9049a76c788a223475473cb60
#
_cell.length_a   1.000
_cell.length_b   1.000
_cell.length_c   1.000
_cell.angle_alpha   90.00
_cell.angle_beta   90.00
_cell.angle_gamma   90.00
#
_symmetry.space_group_name_H-M   'P 1'
#
loop_
_entity.id
_entity.type
_entity.pdbx_description
1 polymer ?
#
loop_
_entity_poly.entity_id
_entity_poly.type
_entity_poly.pdbx_seq_one_letter_code
_entity_poly.pdbx_strand_id
1 'polypeptide(L)'
;MQRINWIDWAKALAACTVVFVHLPQSQEWFYHRYIQGVFIVIFFFASGYLKKNRGSDKENWKKYGYGLIIPYFLYNAIIYPYWLLKYYLTHHAMPDIFAAMRPVIGTLLLQHESSIAEPLDGPLWYLPAILIMHIIIDLCRKTKHQHLIMITLCIISFFLYAANKYWYFAPNLTPMGIMRNLPYYYLGYVMGQHKLFRETKPWHDFVGCILCFSASILLFAWHLQAFYAGQHLLHIVLFYPVNIGFLFGVLYGCKCLNSIHSKVIINLSIGTLVVVGLHIVLITIANYAFEHLLQLNGTICYHWYEALPVTLIIVALLYPIILWGKHHAPMIVGRKGLSTDFI
;
A
#
# COMPACT_ATOMS: atom_id res chain seq x y z
N MET A 1 20.61 -11.56 7.31
CA MET A 1 20.60 -10.58 6.23
C MET A 1 20.70 -9.21 6.86
N GLN A 2 21.66 -8.39 6.46
CA GLN A 2 21.77 -7.03 7.01
C GLN A 2 20.51 -6.24 6.68
N ARG A 3 19.86 -5.70 7.68
CA ARG A 3 18.65 -4.91 7.59
C ARG A 3 18.97 -3.54 6.99
N ILE A 4 18.07 -3.01 6.16
CA ILE A 4 18.27 -1.72 5.50
C ILE A 4 17.39 -0.69 6.21
N ASN A 5 17.98 0.11 7.10
CA ASN A 5 17.27 0.98 8.03
C ASN A 5 16.38 2.01 7.32
N TRP A 6 16.87 2.65 6.24
CA TRP A 6 16.06 3.63 5.51
C TRP A 6 14.80 3.02 4.85
N ILE A 7 14.84 1.72 4.45
CA ILE A 7 13.64 1.02 3.96
C ILE A 7 12.64 0.79 5.10
N ASP A 8 13.13 0.53 6.32
CA ASP A 8 12.25 0.37 7.47
C ASP A 8 11.54 1.68 7.79
N TRP A 9 12.24 2.82 7.73
CA TRP A 9 11.65 4.15 7.83
C TRP A 9 10.61 4.40 6.74
N ALA A 10 10.93 4.10 5.47
CA ALA A 10 10.02 4.29 4.35
C ALA A 10 8.74 3.45 4.49
N LYS A 11 8.85 2.19 4.90
CA LYS A 11 7.69 1.31 5.14
C LYS A 11 6.86 1.74 6.34
N ALA A 12 7.49 2.15 7.44
CA ALA A 12 6.79 2.65 8.62
C ALA A 12 6.02 3.95 8.30
N LEU A 13 6.66 4.89 7.60
CA LEU A 13 6.03 6.12 7.14
C LEU A 13 4.87 5.82 6.20
N ALA A 14 5.06 4.94 5.22
CA ALA A 14 3.99 4.53 4.31
C ALA A 14 2.82 3.86 5.05
N ALA A 15 3.08 3.05 6.08
CA ALA A 15 2.01 2.46 6.91
C ALA A 15 1.20 3.53 7.66
N CYS A 16 1.86 4.54 8.24
CA CYS A 16 1.17 5.68 8.84
C CYS A 16 0.35 6.47 7.79
N THR A 17 0.92 6.68 6.61
CA THR A 17 0.24 7.39 5.52
C THR A 17 -1.00 6.64 5.03
N VAL A 18 -0.98 5.29 5.03
CA VAL A 18 -2.19 4.48 4.72
C VAL A 18 -3.32 4.84 5.67
N VAL A 19 -3.07 4.88 6.97
CA VAL A 19 -4.10 5.25 7.96
C VAL A 19 -4.59 6.68 7.70
N PHE A 20 -3.65 7.61 7.52
CA PHE A 20 -3.95 9.03 7.29
C PHE A 20 -4.87 9.26 6.08
N VAL A 21 -4.61 8.62 4.95
CA VAL A 21 -5.42 8.82 3.72
C VAL A 21 -6.78 8.14 3.74
N HIS A 22 -6.98 7.18 4.65
CA HIS A 22 -8.28 6.51 4.80
C HIS A 22 -9.17 7.14 5.87
N LEU A 23 -8.65 8.09 6.66
CA LEU A 23 -9.50 8.94 7.49
C LEU A 23 -10.38 9.81 6.60
N PRO A 24 -11.65 10.05 6.97
CA PRO A 24 -12.53 10.92 6.21
C PRO A 24 -11.98 12.35 6.14
N GLN A 25 -11.59 12.79 4.95
CA GLN A 25 -11.06 14.11 4.66
C GLN A 25 -11.67 14.61 3.36
N SER A 26 -11.81 15.93 3.20
CA SER A 26 -12.35 16.47 1.96
C SER A 26 -11.47 16.15 0.75
N GLN A 27 -12.09 15.61 -0.27
CA GLN A 27 -11.44 15.34 -1.56
C GLN A 27 -11.08 16.63 -2.32
N GLU A 28 -11.53 17.79 -1.89
CA GLU A 28 -11.22 19.07 -2.51
C GLU A 28 -9.87 19.63 -2.03
N TRP A 29 -9.38 19.17 -0.88
CA TRP A 29 -8.12 19.68 -0.37
C TRP A 29 -6.92 19.16 -1.17
N PHE A 30 -6.08 20.08 -1.62
CA PHE A 30 -4.89 19.79 -2.42
C PHE A 30 -3.97 18.75 -1.77
N TYR A 31 -3.67 18.89 -0.48
CA TYR A 31 -2.77 17.97 0.22
C TYR A 31 -3.34 16.54 0.29
N HIS A 32 -4.67 16.41 0.48
CA HIS A 32 -5.31 15.09 0.56
C HIS A 32 -5.26 14.39 -0.80
N ARG A 33 -5.65 15.08 -1.88
CA ARG A 33 -5.54 14.56 -3.26
C ARG A 33 -4.11 14.18 -3.60
N TYR A 34 -3.13 15.02 -3.22
CA TYR A 34 -1.73 14.74 -3.47
C TYR A 34 -1.29 13.45 -2.77
N ILE A 35 -1.44 13.36 -1.44
CA ILE A 35 -0.97 12.21 -0.66
C ILE A 35 -1.71 10.95 -1.08
N GLN A 36 -3.04 11.00 -1.27
CA GLN A 36 -3.85 9.86 -1.72
C GLN A 36 -3.40 9.34 -3.10
N GLY A 37 -2.96 10.23 -3.99
CA GLY A 37 -2.49 9.86 -5.32
C GLY A 37 -1.14 9.16 -5.33
N VAL A 38 -0.26 9.42 -4.35
CA VAL A 38 1.17 9.05 -4.44
C VAL A 38 1.66 8.05 -3.38
N PHE A 39 0.98 7.90 -2.23
CA PHE A 39 1.53 7.15 -1.07
C PHE A 39 1.83 5.68 -1.35
N ILE A 40 1.02 5.02 -2.18
CA ILE A 40 1.09 3.57 -2.37
C ILE A 40 2.36 3.11 -3.10
N VAL A 41 3.00 3.99 -3.89
CA VAL A 41 4.18 3.64 -4.68
C VAL A 41 5.37 3.19 -3.83
N ILE A 42 5.45 3.68 -2.58
CA ILE A 42 6.52 3.30 -1.64
C ILE A 42 6.50 1.78 -1.38
N PHE A 43 5.33 1.20 -1.19
CA PHE A 43 5.18 -0.23 -0.92
C PHE A 43 5.56 -1.08 -2.13
N PHE A 44 5.14 -0.68 -3.33
CA PHE A 44 5.50 -1.40 -4.56
C PHE A 44 7.00 -1.31 -4.81
N PHE A 45 7.59 -0.13 -4.69
CA PHE A 45 9.03 0.05 -4.79
C PHE A 45 9.79 -0.77 -3.75
N ALA A 46 9.43 -0.69 -2.46
CA ALA A 46 10.09 -1.43 -1.39
C ALA A 46 9.99 -2.95 -1.61
N SER A 47 8.83 -3.45 -2.08
CA SER A 47 8.64 -4.87 -2.40
C SER A 47 9.54 -5.32 -3.54
N GLY A 48 9.68 -4.51 -4.60
CA GLY A 48 10.62 -4.75 -5.69
C GLY A 48 12.08 -4.69 -5.22
N TYR A 49 12.46 -3.67 -4.47
CA TYR A 49 13.82 -3.47 -3.97
C TYR A 49 14.30 -4.61 -3.05
N LEU A 50 13.39 -5.14 -2.24
CA LEU A 50 13.68 -6.25 -1.32
C LEU A 50 13.55 -7.63 -1.99
N LYS A 51 13.04 -7.69 -3.24
CA LYS A 51 12.92 -8.94 -3.97
C LYS A 51 14.29 -9.52 -4.28
N LYS A 52 14.58 -10.68 -3.72
CA LYS A 52 15.85 -11.38 -3.92
C LYS A 52 15.72 -12.50 -4.94
N ASN A 53 16.74 -12.62 -5.75
CA ASN A 53 16.91 -13.69 -6.74
C ASN A 53 17.62 -14.91 -6.15
N ARG A 54 17.26 -15.33 -4.92
CA ARG A 54 17.93 -16.44 -4.23
C ARG A 54 16.94 -17.53 -3.90
N GLY A 55 17.32 -18.78 -4.16
CA GLY A 55 16.58 -19.98 -3.83
C GLY A 55 15.86 -20.62 -5.00
N SER A 56 15.35 -21.82 -4.75
CA SER A 56 14.54 -22.57 -5.70
C SER A 56 13.13 -21.95 -5.85
N ASP A 57 12.42 -22.29 -6.91
CA ASP A 57 11.03 -21.90 -7.10
C ASP A 57 10.17 -22.32 -5.89
N LYS A 58 10.44 -23.51 -5.31
CA LYS A 58 9.75 -24.02 -4.12
C LYS A 58 9.93 -23.12 -2.88
N GLU A 59 11.12 -22.55 -2.69
CA GLU A 59 11.38 -21.61 -1.59
C GLU A 59 10.69 -20.27 -1.80
N ASN A 60 10.64 -19.78 -3.04
CA ASN A 60 9.92 -18.56 -3.38
C ASN A 60 8.42 -18.73 -3.14
N TRP A 61 7.81 -19.86 -3.58
CA TRP A 61 6.41 -20.16 -3.31
C TRP A 61 6.09 -20.26 -1.81
N LYS A 62 6.97 -20.86 -1.01
CA LYS A 62 6.81 -20.86 0.46
C LYS A 62 6.81 -19.45 1.04
N LYS A 63 7.70 -18.55 0.56
CA LYS A 63 7.74 -17.16 1.00
C LYS A 63 6.46 -16.39 0.59
N TYR A 64 5.95 -16.61 -0.62
CA TYR A 64 4.69 -16.00 -1.05
C TYR A 64 3.50 -16.52 -0.24
N GLY A 65 3.48 -17.82 0.06
CA GLY A 65 2.46 -18.42 0.91
C GLY A 65 2.38 -17.72 2.26
N TYR A 66 3.48 -17.69 3.02
CA TYR A 66 3.50 -17.08 4.35
C TYR A 66 3.47 -15.54 4.34
N GLY A 67 4.08 -14.91 3.32
CA GLY A 67 4.22 -13.46 3.27
C GLY A 67 3.02 -12.73 2.68
N LEU A 68 2.22 -13.37 1.82
CA LEU A 68 1.17 -12.71 1.05
C LEU A 68 -0.16 -13.50 1.05
N ILE A 69 -0.13 -14.80 0.68
CA ILE A 69 -1.34 -15.60 0.48
C ILE A 69 -2.06 -15.83 1.81
N ILE A 70 -1.36 -16.38 2.80
CA ILE A 70 -1.95 -16.65 4.13
C ILE A 70 -2.44 -15.36 4.79
N PRO A 71 -1.65 -14.26 4.88
CA PRO A 71 -2.15 -13.00 5.39
C PRO A 71 -3.38 -12.47 4.66
N TYR A 72 -3.43 -12.59 3.34
CA TYR A 72 -4.57 -12.13 2.56
C TYR A 72 -5.88 -12.81 3.00
N PHE A 73 -5.91 -14.14 3.05
CA PHE A 73 -7.10 -14.88 3.49
C PHE A 73 -7.37 -14.71 4.99
N LEU A 74 -6.32 -14.65 5.80
CA LEU A 74 -6.45 -14.48 7.25
C LEU A 74 -7.11 -13.15 7.62
N TYR A 75 -6.66 -12.03 7.02
CA TYR A 75 -7.28 -10.73 7.29
C TYR A 75 -8.72 -10.65 6.77
N ASN A 76 -9.01 -11.19 5.60
CA ASN A 76 -10.40 -11.28 5.13
C ASN A 76 -11.26 -12.11 6.09
N ALA A 77 -10.75 -13.24 6.61
CA ALA A 77 -11.47 -14.04 7.59
C ALA A 77 -11.68 -13.33 8.95
N ILE A 78 -10.69 -12.52 9.40
CA ILE A 78 -10.81 -11.72 10.63
C ILE A 78 -11.83 -10.58 10.46
N ILE A 79 -11.90 -9.98 9.28
CA ILE A 79 -12.77 -8.82 9.01
C ILE A 79 -14.20 -9.25 8.71
N TYR A 80 -14.42 -10.46 8.22
CA TYR A 80 -15.75 -10.92 7.85
C TYR A 80 -16.80 -10.87 9.00
N PRO A 81 -16.51 -11.31 10.25
CA PRO A 81 -17.42 -11.12 11.37
C PRO A 81 -17.73 -9.65 11.67
N TYR A 82 -16.75 -8.77 11.52
CA TYR A 82 -16.96 -7.32 11.67
C TYR A 82 -17.90 -6.79 10.55
N TRP A 83 -17.72 -7.25 9.32
CA TRP A 83 -18.60 -6.91 8.20
C TRP A 83 -20.05 -7.33 8.48
N LEU A 84 -20.27 -8.56 8.99
CA LEU A 84 -21.59 -9.04 9.40
C LEU A 84 -22.22 -8.17 10.47
N LEU A 85 -21.45 -7.80 11.50
CA LEU A 85 -21.91 -6.90 12.56
C LEU A 85 -22.28 -5.51 12.01
N LYS A 86 -21.43 -4.94 11.16
CA LYS A 86 -21.71 -3.65 10.51
C LYS A 86 -22.96 -3.71 9.65
N TYR A 87 -23.13 -4.79 8.88
CA TYR A 87 -24.32 -5.00 8.07
C TYR A 87 -25.58 -5.02 8.93
N TYR A 88 -25.56 -5.80 10.03
CA TYR A 88 -26.67 -5.87 10.97
C TYR A 88 -27.00 -4.50 11.62
N LEU A 89 -25.99 -3.76 12.05
CA LEU A 89 -26.18 -2.44 12.65
C LEU A 89 -26.76 -1.42 11.65
N THR A 90 -26.42 -1.55 10.38
CA THR A 90 -26.89 -0.62 9.32
C THR A 90 -28.30 -0.95 8.83
N HIS A 91 -28.62 -2.24 8.68
CA HIS A 91 -29.87 -2.69 8.05
C HIS A 91 -30.91 -3.21 9.07
N HIS A 92 -30.54 -3.32 10.37
CA HIS A 92 -31.33 -3.95 11.43
C HIS A 92 -31.81 -5.36 11.10
N ALA A 93 -31.10 -6.06 10.19
CA ALA A 93 -31.39 -7.42 9.74
C ALA A 93 -30.09 -8.13 9.36
N MET A 94 -30.05 -9.45 9.52
CA MET A 94 -28.93 -10.25 9.01
C MET A 94 -28.96 -10.30 7.47
N PRO A 95 -27.81 -10.33 6.79
CA PRO A 95 -27.77 -10.52 5.35
C PRO A 95 -28.37 -11.86 4.98
N ASP A 96 -29.06 -11.91 3.84
CA ASP A 96 -29.43 -13.19 3.23
C ASP A 96 -28.18 -13.95 2.75
N ILE A 97 -28.35 -15.19 2.34
CA ILE A 97 -27.24 -16.05 1.91
C ILE A 97 -26.46 -15.42 0.75
N PHE A 98 -27.17 -14.80 -0.21
CA PHE A 98 -26.53 -14.19 -1.37
C PHE A 98 -25.70 -12.96 -0.96
N ALA A 99 -26.25 -12.06 -0.16
CA ALA A 99 -25.53 -10.90 0.36
C ALA A 99 -24.32 -11.33 1.21
N ALA A 100 -24.48 -12.36 2.07
CA ALA A 100 -23.38 -12.88 2.91
C ALA A 100 -22.25 -13.51 2.08
N MET A 101 -22.54 -14.08 0.91
CA MET A 101 -21.55 -14.69 0.03
C MET A 101 -20.78 -13.68 -0.84
N ARG A 102 -21.30 -12.48 -1.10
CA ARG A 102 -20.66 -11.48 -1.95
C ARG A 102 -19.24 -11.12 -1.48
N PRO A 103 -18.97 -10.83 -0.18
CA PRO A 103 -17.61 -10.56 0.29
C PRO A 103 -16.67 -11.78 0.18
N VAL A 104 -17.20 -12.99 0.36
CA VAL A 104 -16.43 -14.23 0.19
C VAL A 104 -16.00 -14.41 -1.26
N ILE A 105 -16.95 -14.23 -2.19
CA ILE A 105 -16.68 -14.30 -3.64
C ILE A 105 -15.69 -13.17 -4.03
N GLY A 106 -15.88 -11.94 -3.54
CA GLY A 106 -14.95 -10.82 -3.78
C GLY A 106 -13.54 -11.13 -3.31
N THR A 107 -13.39 -11.77 -2.14
CA THR A 107 -12.11 -12.24 -1.63
C THR A 107 -11.48 -13.30 -2.53
N LEU A 108 -12.23 -14.32 -2.94
CA LEU A 108 -11.73 -15.37 -3.85
C LEU A 108 -11.35 -14.83 -5.23
N LEU A 109 -12.04 -13.80 -5.70
CA LEU A 109 -11.76 -13.10 -6.95
C LEU A 109 -10.78 -11.92 -6.78
N LEU A 110 -9.94 -11.94 -5.74
CA LEU A 110 -8.87 -10.96 -5.49
C LEU A 110 -9.36 -9.50 -5.37
N GLN A 111 -10.35 -9.29 -4.50
CA GLN A 111 -11.00 -7.99 -4.26
C GLN A 111 -11.79 -7.50 -5.49
N HIS A 112 -12.53 -8.41 -6.09
CA HIS A 112 -13.42 -8.10 -7.22
C HIS A 112 -14.69 -7.39 -6.72
N GLU A 113 -15.14 -6.42 -7.52
CA GLU A 113 -16.40 -5.72 -7.33
C GLU A 113 -17.32 -5.95 -8.53
N SER A 114 -18.52 -6.47 -8.27
CA SER A 114 -19.57 -6.72 -9.27
C SER A 114 -20.93 -6.95 -8.59
N SER A 115 -21.95 -7.28 -9.37
CA SER A 115 -23.26 -7.64 -8.82
C SER A 115 -23.24 -8.86 -7.88
N ILE A 116 -22.30 -9.78 -8.07
CA ILE A 116 -22.17 -11.03 -7.29
C ILE A 116 -20.99 -11.03 -6.31
N ALA A 117 -20.16 -10.01 -6.31
CA ALA A 117 -18.93 -9.94 -5.51
C ALA A 117 -18.71 -8.53 -4.99
N GLU A 118 -18.18 -8.40 -3.76
CA GLU A 118 -17.75 -7.11 -3.22
C GLU A 118 -16.43 -7.26 -2.44
N PRO A 119 -15.55 -6.23 -2.46
CA PRO A 119 -14.36 -6.24 -1.63
C PRO A 119 -14.74 -6.18 -0.15
N LEU A 120 -14.21 -7.12 0.65
CA LEU A 120 -14.43 -7.12 2.09
C LEU A 120 -13.61 -6.03 2.79
N ASP A 121 -12.38 -5.86 2.36
CA ASP A 121 -11.47 -4.81 2.81
C ASP A 121 -10.66 -4.28 1.63
N GLY A 122 -11.02 -3.09 1.16
CA GLY A 122 -10.42 -2.46 -0.01
C GLY A 122 -8.89 -2.49 0.00
N PRO A 123 -8.19 -2.02 1.05
CA PRO A 123 -6.72 -2.01 1.10
C PRO A 123 -6.02 -3.34 0.89
N LEU A 124 -6.67 -4.47 1.13
CA LEU A 124 -6.08 -5.81 0.94
C LEU A 124 -5.80 -6.16 -0.54
N TRP A 125 -6.32 -5.41 -1.51
CA TRP A 125 -6.00 -5.61 -2.94
C TRP A 125 -4.49 -5.56 -3.24
N TYR A 126 -3.74 -4.87 -2.39
CA TYR A 126 -2.30 -4.73 -2.50
C TYR A 126 -1.56 -6.08 -2.42
N LEU A 127 -2.02 -7.01 -1.56
CA LEU A 127 -1.36 -8.31 -1.37
C LEU A 127 -1.39 -9.20 -2.63
N PRO A 128 -2.54 -9.46 -3.27
CA PRO A 128 -2.56 -10.18 -4.54
C PRO A 128 -1.86 -9.43 -5.67
N ALA A 129 -1.87 -8.10 -5.70
CA ALA A 129 -1.15 -7.34 -6.70
C ALA A 129 0.37 -7.56 -6.59
N ILE A 130 0.95 -7.50 -5.38
CA ILE A 130 2.37 -7.79 -5.14
C ILE A 130 2.70 -9.24 -5.48
N LEU A 131 1.83 -10.19 -5.12
CA LEU A 131 2.03 -11.61 -5.46
C LEU A 131 2.17 -11.80 -6.97
N ILE A 132 1.25 -11.22 -7.74
CA ILE A 132 1.26 -11.32 -9.21
C ILE A 132 2.54 -10.66 -9.77
N MET A 133 2.93 -9.49 -9.27
CA MET A 133 4.19 -8.83 -9.71
C MET A 133 5.43 -9.67 -9.36
N HIS A 134 5.45 -10.36 -8.22
CA HIS A 134 6.51 -11.30 -7.87
C HIS A 134 6.58 -12.47 -8.85
N ILE A 135 5.43 -13.03 -9.23
CA ILE A 135 5.34 -14.13 -10.20
C ILE A 135 5.83 -13.66 -11.59
N ILE A 136 5.40 -12.47 -12.05
CA ILE A 136 5.84 -11.89 -13.32
C ILE A 136 7.36 -11.78 -13.36
N ILE A 137 7.99 -11.21 -12.32
CA ILE A 137 9.46 -11.13 -12.25
C ILE A 137 10.12 -12.51 -12.28
N ASP A 138 9.57 -13.47 -11.50
CA ASP A 138 10.17 -14.83 -11.45
C ASP A 138 10.07 -15.55 -12.80
N LEU A 139 9.00 -15.33 -13.57
CA LEU A 139 8.87 -15.84 -14.93
C LEU A 139 9.85 -15.16 -15.90
N CYS A 140 9.92 -13.83 -15.86
CA CYS A 140 10.81 -13.06 -16.75
C CYS A 140 12.27 -13.40 -16.52
N ARG A 141 12.68 -13.65 -15.27
CA ARG A 141 14.06 -14.04 -14.92
C ARG A 141 14.54 -15.34 -15.55
N LYS A 142 13.64 -16.22 -15.95
CA LYS A 142 13.98 -17.47 -16.65
C LYS A 142 14.41 -17.23 -18.10
N THR A 143 14.25 -16.01 -18.60
CA THR A 143 14.57 -15.63 -19.97
C THR A 143 15.87 -14.81 -20.05
N LYS A 144 16.58 -14.91 -21.19
CA LYS A 144 17.77 -14.09 -21.47
C LYS A 144 17.44 -12.59 -21.61
N HIS A 145 16.19 -12.26 -21.96
CA HIS A 145 15.72 -10.90 -22.26
C HIS A 145 14.85 -10.32 -21.14
N GLN A 146 15.09 -10.72 -19.88
CA GLN A 146 14.26 -10.33 -18.73
C GLN A 146 13.97 -8.83 -18.65
N HIS A 147 14.99 -7.99 -18.85
CA HIS A 147 14.84 -6.54 -18.75
C HIS A 147 13.99 -5.97 -19.90
N LEU A 148 14.21 -6.46 -21.14
CA LEU A 148 13.41 -6.05 -22.28
C LEU A 148 11.93 -6.42 -22.09
N ILE A 149 11.66 -7.65 -21.66
CA ILE A 149 10.29 -8.12 -21.37
C ILE A 149 9.64 -7.25 -20.28
N MET A 150 10.36 -6.98 -19.20
CA MET A 150 9.81 -6.17 -18.10
C MET A 150 9.56 -4.72 -18.52
N ILE A 151 10.45 -4.11 -19.33
CA ILE A 151 10.22 -2.76 -19.87
C ILE A 151 8.99 -2.77 -20.77
N THR A 152 8.86 -3.75 -21.66
CA THR A 152 7.68 -3.90 -22.53
C THR A 152 6.40 -4.07 -21.70
N LEU A 153 6.42 -4.90 -20.64
CA LEU A 153 5.27 -5.04 -19.73
C LEU A 153 4.94 -3.74 -18.99
N CYS A 154 5.94 -2.95 -18.58
CA CYS A 154 5.72 -1.64 -17.99
C CYS A 154 5.06 -0.66 -18.98
N ILE A 155 5.49 -0.67 -20.24
CA ILE A 155 4.89 0.14 -21.30
C ILE A 155 3.44 -0.30 -21.56
N ILE A 156 3.20 -1.60 -21.71
CA ILE A 156 1.85 -2.16 -21.88
C ILE A 156 0.98 -1.78 -20.67
N SER A 157 1.50 -1.90 -19.46
CA SER A 157 0.79 -1.56 -18.21
C SER A 157 0.40 -0.08 -18.15
N PHE A 158 1.26 0.81 -18.64
CA PHE A 158 0.94 2.23 -18.80
C PHE A 158 -0.25 2.45 -19.75
N PHE A 159 -0.21 1.85 -20.94
CA PHE A 159 -1.29 1.99 -21.92
C PHE A 159 -2.60 1.36 -21.43
N LEU A 160 -2.53 0.21 -20.74
CA LEU A 160 -3.71 -0.42 -20.15
C LEU A 160 -4.30 0.46 -19.03
N TYR A 161 -3.46 1.06 -18.19
CA TYR A 161 -3.93 2.00 -17.17
C TYR A 161 -4.59 3.23 -17.80
N ALA A 162 -3.97 3.80 -18.84
CA ALA A 162 -4.54 4.91 -19.60
C ALA A 162 -5.88 4.53 -20.24
N ALA A 163 -5.94 3.41 -20.92
CA ALA A 163 -7.17 2.89 -21.54
C ALA A 163 -8.27 2.63 -20.49
N ASN A 164 -7.92 2.05 -19.35
CA ASN A 164 -8.89 1.78 -18.27
C ASN A 164 -9.53 3.06 -17.71
N LYS A 165 -8.81 4.18 -17.72
CA LYS A 165 -9.36 5.48 -17.32
C LYS A 165 -10.48 5.97 -18.24
N TYR A 166 -10.48 5.53 -19.51
CA TYR A 166 -11.51 5.90 -20.49
C TYR A 166 -12.64 4.88 -20.59
N TRP A 167 -12.33 3.59 -20.55
CA TRP A 167 -13.28 2.52 -20.86
C TRP A 167 -13.71 1.68 -19.64
N TYR A 168 -13.09 1.87 -18.48
CA TYR A 168 -13.44 1.18 -17.23
C TYR A 168 -13.57 -0.35 -17.37
N PHE A 169 -12.71 -0.97 -18.20
CA PHE A 169 -12.78 -2.41 -18.47
C PHE A 169 -12.25 -3.29 -17.32
N ALA A 170 -11.47 -2.71 -16.40
CA ALA A 170 -10.97 -3.38 -15.22
C ALA A 170 -11.38 -2.60 -13.95
N PRO A 171 -12.62 -2.75 -13.47
CA PRO A 171 -13.09 -2.07 -12.26
C PRO A 171 -12.39 -2.54 -10.99
N ASN A 172 -11.74 -3.73 -11.05
CA ASN A 172 -11.14 -4.36 -9.89
C ASN A 172 -9.89 -3.63 -9.42
N LEU A 173 -9.75 -3.50 -8.10
CA LEU A 173 -8.63 -2.84 -7.45
C LEU A 173 -7.29 -3.52 -7.77
N THR A 174 -7.24 -4.87 -7.77
CA THR A 174 -6.00 -5.62 -8.00
C THR A 174 -5.44 -5.45 -9.41
N PRO A 175 -6.17 -5.71 -10.52
CA PRO A 175 -5.66 -5.48 -11.87
C PRO A 175 -5.29 -4.02 -12.13
N MET A 176 -6.13 -3.08 -11.72
CA MET A 176 -5.87 -1.65 -11.86
C MET A 176 -4.61 -1.24 -11.07
N GLY A 177 -4.46 -1.78 -9.88
CA GLY A 177 -3.27 -1.58 -9.05
C GLY A 177 -2.00 -2.09 -9.70
N ILE A 178 -2.03 -3.25 -10.38
CA ILE A 178 -0.91 -3.80 -11.15
C ILE A 178 -0.58 -2.87 -12.31
N MET A 179 -1.57 -2.52 -13.15
CA MET A 179 -1.37 -1.65 -14.31
C MET A 179 -0.71 -0.33 -13.91
N ARG A 180 -1.14 0.27 -12.79
CA ARG A 180 -0.63 1.54 -12.31
C ARG A 180 0.76 1.46 -11.72
N ASN A 181 1.08 0.40 -10.98
CA ASN A 181 2.24 0.36 -10.08
C ASN A 181 3.36 -0.58 -10.53
N LEU A 182 3.19 -1.37 -11.60
CA LEU A 182 4.24 -2.25 -12.13
C LEU A 182 5.56 -1.51 -12.43
N PRO A 183 5.56 -0.29 -13.02
CA PRO A 183 6.80 0.46 -13.25
C PRO A 183 7.58 0.78 -11.96
N TYR A 184 6.90 1.14 -10.87
CA TYR A 184 7.56 1.46 -9.58
C TYR A 184 8.10 0.20 -8.91
N TYR A 185 7.37 -0.90 -9.00
CA TYR A 185 7.84 -2.20 -8.52
C TYR A 185 9.09 -2.64 -9.28
N TYR A 186 9.10 -2.52 -10.61
CA TYR A 186 10.25 -2.89 -11.44
C TYR A 186 11.44 -1.96 -11.21
N LEU A 187 11.22 -0.65 -11.04
CA LEU A 187 12.25 0.30 -10.65
C LEU A 187 12.91 -0.14 -9.32
N GLY A 188 12.11 -0.46 -8.33
CA GLY A 188 12.60 -1.00 -7.06
C GLY A 188 13.42 -2.27 -7.25
N TYR A 189 12.94 -3.21 -8.07
CA TYR A 189 13.64 -4.45 -8.36
C TYR A 189 15.02 -4.20 -8.99
N VAL A 190 15.12 -3.38 -10.01
CA VAL A 190 16.40 -3.04 -10.66
C VAL A 190 17.35 -2.36 -9.68
N MET A 191 16.88 -1.36 -8.94
CA MET A 191 17.70 -0.66 -7.95
C MET A 191 18.19 -1.59 -6.82
N GLY A 192 17.36 -2.53 -6.40
CA GLY A 192 17.70 -3.53 -5.39
C GLY A 192 18.77 -4.53 -5.86
N GLN A 193 18.67 -4.99 -7.13
CA GLN A 193 19.66 -5.90 -7.74
C GLN A 193 21.04 -5.25 -7.86
N HIS A 194 21.10 -4.00 -8.32
CA HIS A 194 22.33 -3.24 -8.47
C HIS A 194 22.80 -2.55 -7.20
N LYS A 195 22.09 -2.75 -6.06
CA LYS A 195 22.38 -2.10 -4.78
C LYS A 195 22.47 -0.57 -4.88
N LEU A 196 21.76 0.00 -5.86
CA LEU A 196 21.73 1.44 -6.04
C LEU A 196 21.08 2.10 -4.81
N PHE A 197 21.42 3.35 -4.59
CA PHE A 197 20.88 4.14 -3.50
C PHE A 197 21.36 3.73 -2.08
N ARG A 198 22.43 2.94 -1.95
CA ARG A 198 22.94 2.52 -0.64
C ARG A 198 23.84 3.56 0.01
N GLU A 199 24.76 4.12 -0.76
CA GLU A 199 25.80 5.02 -0.28
C GLU A 199 25.64 6.40 -0.91
N THR A 200 25.19 7.36 -0.12
CA THR A 200 25.09 8.77 -0.50
C THR A 200 25.55 9.62 0.69
N LYS A 201 26.00 10.82 0.39
CA LYS A 201 26.38 11.78 1.44
C LYS A 201 25.14 12.41 2.06
N PRO A 202 25.06 12.63 3.39
CA PRO A 202 23.86 13.15 4.05
C PRO A 202 23.31 14.45 3.45
N TRP A 203 24.18 15.35 3.00
CA TRP A 203 23.73 16.59 2.39
C TRP A 203 23.07 16.38 1.00
N HIS A 204 23.56 15.38 0.21
CA HIS A 204 22.93 15.01 -1.05
C HIS A 204 21.52 14.45 -0.78
N ASP A 205 21.35 13.67 0.30
CA ASP A 205 20.05 13.11 0.68
C ASP A 205 19.10 14.23 1.08
N PHE A 206 19.55 15.22 1.85
CA PHE A 206 18.73 16.37 2.23
C PHE A 206 18.31 17.23 1.03
N VAL A 207 19.26 17.59 0.17
CA VAL A 207 18.97 18.37 -1.05
C VAL A 207 18.09 17.57 -2.00
N GLY A 208 18.37 16.28 -2.19
CA GLY A 208 17.54 15.38 -3.00
C GLY A 208 16.11 15.28 -2.49
N CYS A 209 15.91 15.21 -1.18
CA CYS A 209 14.61 15.21 -0.54
C CYS A 209 13.81 16.48 -0.92
N ILE A 210 14.41 17.66 -0.73
CA ILE A 210 13.74 18.95 -1.03
C ILE A 210 13.42 19.04 -2.53
N LEU A 211 14.40 18.78 -3.40
CA LEU A 211 14.21 18.90 -4.85
C LEU A 211 13.14 17.94 -5.38
N CYS A 212 13.16 16.67 -4.92
CA CYS A 212 12.21 15.69 -5.37
C CYS A 212 10.78 15.98 -4.89
N PHE A 213 10.59 16.42 -3.64
CA PHE A 213 9.27 16.82 -3.17
C PHE A 213 8.78 18.10 -3.86
N SER A 214 9.64 19.11 -4.03
CA SER A 214 9.27 20.34 -4.72
C SER A 214 8.86 20.05 -6.16
N ALA A 215 9.64 19.25 -6.89
CA ALA A 215 9.31 18.84 -8.26
C ALA A 215 7.98 18.05 -8.30
N SER A 216 7.78 17.11 -7.37
CA SER A 216 6.54 16.33 -7.29
C SER A 216 5.33 17.21 -7.05
N ILE A 217 5.39 18.18 -6.13
CA ILE A 217 4.29 19.10 -5.81
C ILE A 217 3.97 20.00 -7.01
N LEU A 218 4.99 20.55 -7.66
CA LEU A 218 4.81 21.39 -8.85
C LEU A 218 4.19 20.61 -10.01
N LEU A 219 4.67 19.40 -10.27
CA LEU A 219 4.10 18.51 -11.28
C LEU A 219 2.68 18.09 -10.92
N PHE A 220 2.37 17.90 -9.64
CA PHE A 220 1.01 17.58 -9.21
C PHE A 220 0.04 18.76 -9.41
N ALA A 221 0.48 19.98 -9.15
CA ALA A 221 -0.33 21.15 -9.46
C ALA A 221 -0.66 21.22 -10.97
N TRP A 222 0.30 20.95 -11.83
CA TRP A 222 0.09 20.85 -13.28
C TRP A 222 -0.81 19.66 -13.66
N HIS A 223 -0.62 18.50 -13.04
CA HIS A 223 -1.48 17.33 -13.19
C HIS A 223 -2.95 17.65 -12.87
N LEU A 224 -3.23 18.40 -11.79
CA LEU A 224 -4.59 18.86 -11.48
C LEU A 224 -5.13 19.86 -12.49
N GLN A 225 -4.33 20.81 -12.97
CA GLN A 225 -4.73 21.73 -14.03
C GLN A 225 -5.10 20.97 -15.30
N ALA A 226 -4.30 19.99 -15.71
CA ALA A 226 -4.60 19.15 -16.87
C ALA A 226 -5.92 18.38 -16.70
N PHE A 227 -6.21 17.89 -15.47
CA PHE A 227 -7.46 17.22 -15.14
C PHE A 227 -8.67 18.17 -15.33
N TYR A 228 -8.63 19.35 -14.71
CA TYR A 228 -9.72 20.32 -14.80
C TYR A 228 -9.90 20.92 -16.21
N ALA A 229 -8.81 20.98 -16.99
CA ALA A 229 -8.86 21.43 -18.39
C ALA A 229 -9.32 20.33 -19.36
N GLY A 230 -9.66 19.13 -18.89
CA GLY A 230 -10.04 17.98 -19.73
C GLY A 230 -8.91 17.41 -20.57
N GLN A 231 -7.65 17.73 -20.25
CA GLN A 231 -6.45 17.24 -20.95
C GLN A 231 -6.07 15.85 -20.43
N HIS A 232 -6.91 14.86 -20.67
CA HIS A 232 -6.80 13.54 -20.08
C HIS A 232 -5.47 12.84 -20.31
N LEU A 233 -4.91 12.90 -21.53
CA LEU A 233 -3.61 12.28 -21.82
C LEU A 233 -2.48 12.92 -20.98
N LEU A 234 -2.44 14.25 -20.91
CA LEU A 234 -1.44 14.97 -20.12
C LEU A 234 -1.58 14.65 -18.64
N HIS A 235 -2.83 14.62 -18.13
CA HIS A 235 -3.11 14.19 -16.75
C HIS A 235 -2.54 12.79 -16.45
N ILE A 236 -2.74 11.80 -17.31
CA ILE A 236 -2.23 10.45 -17.14
C ILE A 236 -0.70 10.40 -17.23
N VAL A 237 -0.11 11.12 -18.19
CA VAL A 237 1.35 11.19 -18.37
C VAL A 237 2.02 11.84 -17.15
N LEU A 238 1.47 12.93 -16.62
CA LEU A 238 2.02 13.62 -15.46
C LEU A 238 1.92 12.80 -14.16
N PHE A 239 1.00 11.84 -14.08
CA PHE A 239 0.85 10.96 -12.92
C PHE A 239 2.17 10.25 -12.55
N TYR A 240 2.90 9.72 -13.52
CA TYR A 240 4.12 8.94 -13.27
C TYR A 240 5.29 9.78 -12.72
N PRO A 241 5.68 10.93 -13.31
CA PRO A 241 6.75 11.76 -12.76
C PRO A 241 6.38 12.38 -11.40
N VAL A 242 5.10 12.70 -11.14
CA VAL A 242 4.64 13.10 -9.81
C VAL A 242 4.97 12.01 -8.77
N ASN A 243 4.60 10.79 -9.08
CA ASN A 243 4.82 9.65 -8.19
C ASN A 243 6.32 9.32 -8.02
N ILE A 244 7.13 9.45 -9.08
CA ILE A 244 8.58 9.26 -9.02
C ILE A 244 9.21 10.33 -8.12
N GLY A 245 8.84 11.59 -8.30
CA GLY A 245 9.33 12.69 -7.45
C GLY A 245 8.98 12.47 -5.98
N PHE A 246 7.72 12.12 -5.68
CA PHE A 246 7.31 11.78 -4.32
C PHE A 246 8.10 10.60 -3.74
N LEU A 247 8.20 9.50 -4.50
CA LEU A 247 8.92 8.30 -4.10
C LEU A 247 10.36 8.65 -3.70
N PHE A 248 11.12 9.30 -4.58
CA PHE A 248 12.50 9.66 -4.28
C PHE A 248 12.60 10.70 -3.17
N GLY A 249 11.66 11.63 -3.05
CA GLY A 249 11.58 12.55 -1.92
C GLY A 249 11.49 11.81 -0.58
N VAL A 250 10.59 10.82 -0.48
CA VAL A 250 10.47 9.97 0.71
C VAL A 250 11.73 9.14 0.94
N LEU A 251 12.28 8.52 -0.10
CA LEU A 251 13.48 7.68 0.03
C LEU A 251 14.70 8.49 0.51
N TYR A 252 14.93 9.68 -0.05
CA TYR A 252 15.97 10.58 0.40
C TYR A 252 15.74 11.08 1.83
N GLY A 253 14.51 11.47 2.19
CA GLY A 253 14.14 11.82 3.55
C GLY A 253 14.39 10.67 4.54
N CYS A 254 14.02 9.44 4.20
CA CYS A 254 14.30 8.27 5.01
C CYS A 254 15.81 7.96 5.13
N LYS A 255 16.60 8.29 4.12
CA LYS A 255 18.07 8.17 4.19
C LYS A 255 18.69 9.19 5.12
N CYS A 256 18.16 10.40 5.23
CA CYS A 256 18.57 11.34 6.26
C CYS A 256 18.39 10.76 7.67
N LEU A 257 17.41 9.88 7.85
CA LEU A 257 17.13 9.19 9.12
C LEU A 257 17.86 7.84 9.26
N ASN A 258 18.73 7.47 8.32
CA ASN A 258 19.34 6.13 8.27
C ASN A 258 20.23 5.80 9.48
N SER A 259 20.81 6.81 10.13
CA SER A 259 21.60 6.65 11.37
C SER A 259 20.73 6.43 12.62
N ILE A 260 19.44 6.75 12.56
CA ILE A 260 18.51 6.63 13.69
C ILE A 260 17.91 5.23 13.71
N HIS A 261 18.38 4.39 14.62
CA HIS A 261 17.87 3.04 14.81
C HIS A 261 16.77 3.02 15.88
N SER A 262 15.53 2.77 15.49
CA SER A 262 14.37 2.72 16.38
C SER A 262 13.68 1.36 16.34
N LYS A 263 13.50 0.72 17.52
CA LYS A 263 12.73 -0.52 17.65
C LYS A 263 11.27 -0.33 17.22
N VAL A 264 10.71 0.86 17.44
CA VAL A 264 9.33 1.19 17.04
C VAL A 264 9.21 1.17 15.51
N ILE A 265 10.10 1.87 14.82
CA ILE A 265 10.13 1.93 13.34
C ILE A 265 10.34 0.52 12.75
N ILE A 266 11.24 -0.23 13.34
CA ILE A 266 11.49 -1.62 12.93
C ILE A 266 10.23 -2.47 13.07
N ASN A 267 9.53 -2.38 14.19
CA ASN A 267 8.31 -3.17 14.41
C ASN A 267 7.16 -2.71 13.50
N LEU A 268 6.97 -1.41 13.28
CA LEU A 268 6.01 -0.88 12.31
C LEU A 268 6.31 -1.37 10.88
N SER A 269 7.58 -1.35 10.47
CA SER A 269 8.01 -1.89 9.17
C SER A 269 7.69 -3.39 9.03
N ILE A 270 7.82 -4.17 10.10
CA ILE A 270 7.45 -5.59 10.13
C ILE A 270 5.93 -5.75 10.12
N GLY A 271 5.24 -4.92 10.91
CA GLY A 271 3.79 -4.98 11.12
C GLY A 271 2.97 -4.27 10.04
N THR A 272 3.55 -3.88 8.92
CA THR A 272 2.83 -3.18 7.84
C THR A 272 1.54 -3.91 7.44
N LEU A 273 1.54 -5.25 7.43
CA LEU A 273 0.35 -6.06 7.10
C LEU A 273 -0.76 -5.92 8.15
N VAL A 274 -0.40 -5.81 9.44
CA VAL A 274 -1.37 -5.56 10.52
C VAL A 274 -2.04 -4.20 10.32
N VAL A 275 -1.23 -3.19 9.99
CA VAL A 275 -1.75 -1.84 9.72
C VAL A 275 -2.67 -1.88 8.50
N VAL A 276 -2.23 -2.43 7.37
CA VAL A 276 -3.02 -2.51 6.13
C VAL A 276 -4.30 -3.31 6.32
N GLY A 277 -4.27 -4.41 7.09
CA GLY A 277 -5.43 -5.29 7.25
C GLY A 277 -6.44 -4.87 8.32
N LEU A 278 -6.08 -3.98 9.26
CA LEU A 278 -6.97 -3.67 10.39
C LEU A 278 -7.31 -2.18 10.56
N HIS A 279 -6.62 -1.28 9.86
CA HIS A 279 -6.82 0.17 10.08
C HIS A 279 -8.23 0.63 9.76
N ILE A 280 -8.87 0.10 8.70
CA ILE A 280 -10.25 0.48 8.33
C ILE A 280 -11.25 0.16 9.44
N VAL A 281 -11.09 -1.00 10.08
CA VAL A 281 -11.93 -1.39 11.23
C VAL A 281 -11.78 -0.38 12.37
N LEU A 282 -10.53 -0.04 12.73
CA LEU A 282 -10.27 0.93 13.81
C LEU A 282 -10.72 2.35 13.45
N ILE A 283 -10.55 2.78 12.18
CA ILE A 283 -11.06 4.07 11.69
C ILE A 283 -12.57 4.12 11.85
N THR A 284 -13.29 3.07 11.44
CA THR A 284 -14.76 3.03 11.55
C THR A 284 -15.21 3.09 13.02
N ILE A 285 -14.54 2.34 13.91
CA ILE A 285 -14.86 2.35 15.35
C ILE A 285 -14.57 3.73 15.94
N ALA A 286 -13.41 4.34 15.59
CA ALA A 286 -13.04 5.65 16.08
C ALA A 286 -14.04 6.74 15.61
N ASN A 287 -14.40 6.73 14.33
CA ASN A 287 -15.38 7.68 13.79
C ASN A 287 -16.74 7.54 14.48
N TYR A 288 -17.23 6.31 14.63
CA TYR A 288 -18.48 6.05 15.33
C TYR A 288 -18.43 6.55 16.78
N ALA A 289 -17.35 6.30 17.50
CA ALA A 289 -17.16 6.77 18.86
C ALA A 289 -17.13 8.30 18.94
N PHE A 290 -16.42 8.98 18.04
CA PHE A 290 -16.35 10.44 18.02
C PHE A 290 -17.68 11.08 17.62
N GLU A 291 -18.41 10.53 16.64
CA GLU A 291 -19.73 11.00 16.24
C GLU A 291 -20.72 10.96 17.41
N HIS A 292 -20.70 9.85 18.19
CA HIS A 292 -21.56 9.74 19.40
C HIS A 292 -21.10 10.61 20.55
N LEU A 293 -19.80 10.68 20.85
CA LEU A 293 -19.27 11.49 21.96
C LEU A 293 -19.47 12.99 21.73
N LEU A 294 -19.33 13.43 20.47
CA LEU A 294 -19.45 14.85 20.10
C LEU A 294 -20.88 15.22 19.66
N GLN A 295 -21.81 14.26 19.67
CA GLN A 295 -23.21 14.43 19.26
C GLN A 295 -23.34 15.10 17.87
N LEU A 296 -22.49 14.66 16.92
CA LEU A 296 -22.43 15.27 15.60
C LEU A 296 -23.63 14.85 14.75
N ASN A 297 -24.28 15.82 14.13
CA ASN A 297 -25.34 15.60 13.15
C ASN A 297 -24.73 15.46 11.74
N GLY A 298 -23.94 14.40 11.51
CA GLY A 298 -23.31 14.14 10.21
C GLY A 298 -22.02 13.34 10.33
N THR A 299 -21.44 13.02 9.17
CA THR A 299 -20.17 12.30 9.09
C THR A 299 -18.99 13.22 9.42
N ILE A 300 -18.07 12.74 10.24
CA ILE A 300 -16.81 13.42 10.56
C ILE A 300 -16.00 13.66 9.27
N CYS A 301 -15.42 14.88 9.16
CA CYS A 301 -14.46 15.24 8.14
C CYS A 301 -13.25 15.90 8.81
N TYR A 302 -12.13 15.18 8.88
CA TYR A 302 -10.92 15.64 9.59
C TYR A 302 -10.11 16.60 8.71
N HIS A 303 -9.64 17.71 9.27
CA HIS A 303 -8.52 18.46 8.73
C HIS A 303 -7.20 17.71 8.96
N TRP A 304 -6.13 18.06 8.22
CA TRP A 304 -4.83 17.39 8.33
C TRP A 304 -4.27 17.39 9.77
N TYR A 305 -4.46 18.49 10.51
CA TYR A 305 -3.99 18.63 11.89
C TYR A 305 -4.80 17.79 12.88
N GLU A 306 -6.02 17.39 12.54
CA GLU A 306 -6.87 16.47 13.30
C GLU A 306 -6.61 15.02 12.86
N ALA A 307 -6.44 14.79 11.54
CA ALA A 307 -6.15 13.48 10.99
C ALA A 307 -4.80 12.93 11.48
N LEU A 308 -3.78 13.78 11.68
CA LEU A 308 -2.47 13.35 12.16
C LEU A 308 -2.51 12.72 13.56
N PRO A 309 -3.03 13.36 14.62
CA PRO A 309 -3.13 12.71 15.93
C PRO A 309 -4.01 11.47 15.91
N VAL A 310 -5.14 11.47 15.18
CA VAL A 310 -5.98 10.27 15.05
C VAL A 310 -5.20 9.12 14.36
N THR A 311 -4.44 9.42 13.32
CA THR A 311 -3.53 8.44 12.70
C THR A 311 -2.57 7.84 13.70
N LEU A 312 -1.90 8.67 14.51
CA LEU A 312 -0.94 8.22 15.52
C LEU A 312 -1.62 7.35 16.60
N ILE A 313 -2.81 7.71 17.03
CA ILE A 313 -3.60 6.92 17.99
C ILE A 313 -3.94 5.55 17.39
N ILE A 314 -4.44 5.48 16.14
CA ILE A 314 -4.78 4.21 15.48
C ILE A 314 -3.53 3.34 15.33
N VAL A 315 -2.40 3.92 14.91
CA VAL A 315 -1.13 3.18 14.79
C VAL A 315 -0.64 2.70 16.16
N ALA A 316 -0.79 3.51 17.21
CA ALA A 316 -0.45 3.13 18.58
C ALA A 316 -1.34 1.98 19.09
N LEU A 317 -2.64 1.96 18.77
CA LEU A 317 -3.56 0.86 19.10
C LEU A 317 -3.22 -0.43 18.33
N LEU A 318 -2.72 -0.34 17.11
CA LEU A 318 -2.25 -1.49 16.33
C LEU A 318 -0.89 -2.02 16.78
N TYR A 319 -0.08 -1.19 17.44
CA TYR A 319 1.28 -1.55 17.80
C TYR A 319 1.38 -2.78 18.76
N PRO A 320 0.56 -2.92 19.83
CA PRO A 320 0.50 -4.15 20.64
C PRO A 320 0.15 -5.39 19.81
N ILE A 321 -0.77 -5.26 18.84
CA ILE A 321 -1.15 -6.36 17.94
C ILE A 321 0.05 -6.77 17.08
N ILE A 322 0.84 -5.82 16.60
CA ILE A 322 2.09 -6.08 15.85
C ILE A 322 3.07 -6.86 16.73
N LEU A 323 3.28 -6.44 17.97
CA LEU A 323 4.19 -7.12 18.90
C LEU A 323 3.71 -8.51 19.23
N TRP A 324 2.42 -8.67 19.54
CA TRP A 324 1.83 -9.99 19.81
C TRP A 324 1.94 -10.91 18.59
N GLY A 325 1.56 -10.41 17.39
CA GLY A 325 1.66 -11.16 16.15
C GLY A 325 3.08 -11.61 15.83
N LYS A 326 4.07 -10.71 16.07
CA LYS A 326 5.49 -11.04 15.89
C LYS A 326 5.95 -12.23 16.75
N HIS A 327 5.44 -12.35 17.97
CA HIS A 327 5.87 -13.37 18.95
C HIS A 327 4.99 -14.61 18.97
N HIS A 328 3.68 -14.49 18.77
CA HIS A 328 2.73 -15.60 18.96
C HIS A 328 2.05 -16.05 17.67
N ALA A 329 1.84 -15.14 16.70
CA ALA A 329 1.15 -15.43 15.45
C ALA A 329 1.91 -14.84 14.24
N PRO A 330 3.13 -15.32 13.93
CA PRO A 330 3.99 -14.71 12.91
C PRO A 330 3.37 -14.64 11.51
N MET A 331 2.34 -15.42 11.22
CA MET A 331 1.58 -15.36 9.97
C MET A 331 0.86 -14.02 9.80
N ILE A 332 0.42 -13.37 10.89
CA ILE A 332 -0.22 -12.03 10.85
C ILE A 332 0.75 -10.98 10.30
N VAL A 333 2.04 -11.10 10.61
CA VAL A 333 3.09 -10.21 10.11
C VAL A 333 3.79 -10.75 8.87
N GLY A 334 3.22 -11.77 8.20
CA GLY A 334 3.75 -12.34 6.97
C GLY A 334 5.04 -13.17 7.16
N ARG A 335 5.18 -13.89 8.27
CA ARG A 335 6.34 -14.70 8.58
C ARG A 335 5.97 -16.16 8.84
N LYS A 336 6.91 -17.08 8.55
CA LYS A 336 6.71 -18.53 8.67
C LYS A 336 6.73 -19.04 10.11
N GLY A 337 7.41 -18.39 11.04
CA GLY A 337 7.61 -18.87 12.40
C GLY A 337 8.45 -17.91 13.24
N LEU A 338 8.60 -18.24 14.51
CA LEU A 338 9.48 -17.53 15.44
C LEU A 338 10.91 -17.67 14.91
N SER A 339 11.41 -16.61 14.27
CA SER A 339 12.82 -16.49 13.94
C SER A 339 13.53 -16.02 15.20
N THR A 340 14.38 -16.86 15.76
CA THR A 340 15.26 -16.54 16.89
C THR A 340 16.32 -15.49 16.54
N ASP A 341 16.34 -14.99 15.30
CA ASP A 341 17.41 -14.15 14.75
C ASP A 341 17.29 -12.66 15.07
N PHE A 342 16.50 -12.25 16.07
CA PHE A 342 16.34 -10.84 16.44
C PHE A 342 16.11 -10.65 17.97
N ILE A 343 17.09 -11.11 18.75
CA ILE A 343 17.33 -10.55 20.07
C ILE A 343 18.39 -9.44 19.95
#